data_82b84a210fb36bb7a4b4c19d4676a7b1
#
_entry.id   82b84a210fb36bb7a4b4c19d4676a7b1
#
_cell.length_a   1.000
_cell.length_b   1.000
_cell.length_c   1.000
_cell.angle_alpha   90.00
_cell.angle_beta   90.00
_cell.angle_gamma   90.00
#
_symmetry.space_group_name_H-M   'P 1'
#
loop_
_entity.id
_entity.type
_entity.pdbx_description
1 polymer ?
#
loop_
_entity_poly.entity_id
_entity_poly.type
_entity_poly.pdbx_seq_one_letter_code
_entity_poly.pdbx_strand_id
1 'polypeptide(L)'
;FFAGAMGAYLWYNCYPSSLLMGDAGSRMFGMVIGVAALATGNLCVILVVAPMILVNGGLGLVKLAVLRILRLAGHPVLRPAPGETPTRLQRLFFSVTFPLHDHCRKTLKWSGQQVVIRFLLLQALLLPVLFLLFIKVR
;
A
#
# COMPACT_ATOMS: atom_id res chain seq x y z
N PHE A 1 -8.32 -5.86 22.50
CA PHE A 1 -8.43 -4.40 22.65
C PHE A 1 -8.19 -3.66 21.32
N PHE A 2 -7.04 -3.88 20.64
CA PHE A 2 -6.69 -3.18 19.38
C PHE A 2 -7.72 -3.43 18.25
N ALA A 3 -8.14 -4.68 18.04
CA ALA A 3 -9.16 -5.01 17.05
C ALA A 3 -10.51 -4.30 17.31
N GLY A 4 -10.90 -4.17 18.59
CA GLY A 4 -12.10 -3.44 18.97
C GLY A 4 -12.00 -1.93 18.69
N ALA A 5 -10.85 -1.32 18.99
CA ALA A 5 -10.60 0.09 18.67
C ALA A 5 -10.63 0.34 17.15
N MET A 6 -10.11 -0.63 16.36
CA MET A 6 -10.19 -0.58 14.91
C MET A 6 -11.60 -0.71 14.37
N GLY A 7 -12.38 -1.63 14.93
CA GLY A 7 -13.79 -1.79 14.58
C GLY A 7 -14.59 -0.50 14.85
N ALA A 8 -14.37 0.12 16.00
CA ALA A 8 -14.99 1.39 16.34
C ALA A 8 -14.54 2.52 15.38
N TYR A 9 -13.24 2.60 15.06
CA TYR A 9 -12.76 3.57 14.08
C TYR A 9 -13.40 3.35 12.70
N LEU A 10 -13.48 2.11 12.21
CA LEU A 10 -14.10 1.79 10.93
C LEU A 10 -15.58 2.15 10.89
N TRP A 11 -16.29 2.00 12.01
CA TRP A 11 -17.70 2.40 12.12
C TRP A 11 -17.91 3.88 11.82
N TYR A 12 -17.05 4.76 12.37
CA TYR A 12 -17.13 6.21 12.14
C TYR A 12 -16.47 6.65 10.84
N ASN A 13 -15.61 5.83 10.25
CA ASN A 13 -14.89 6.15 9.01
C ASN A 13 -15.56 5.56 7.75
N CYS A 14 -16.66 4.81 7.91
CA CYS A 14 -17.51 4.43 6.76
C CYS A 14 -18.04 5.68 6.06
N TYR A 15 -18.21 5.58 4.75
CA TYR A 15 -18.72 6.71 3.97
C TYR A 15 -20.17 7.09 4.38
N PRO A 16 -20.46 8.37 4.63
CA PRO A 16 -19.57 9.54 4.65
C PRO A 16 -18.66 9.53 5.90
N SER A 17 -17.33 9.61 5.69
CA SER A 17 -16.37 9.54 6.79
C SER A 17 -16.48 10.78 7.69
N SER A 18 -16.70 10.55 8.99
CA SER A 18 -16.78 11.58 10.02
C SER A 18 -15.48 11.75 10.81
N LEU A 19 -14.54 10.81 10.67
CA LEU A 19 -13.25 10.82 11.36
C LEU A 19 -12.11 10.63 10.37
N LEU A 20 -11.08 11.48 10.49
CA LEU A 20 -9.83 11.34 9.75
C LEU A 20 -8.74 10.86 10.72
N MET A 21 -8.05 9.76 10.38
CA MET A 21 -7.02 9.20 11.25
C MET A 21 -5.80 10.11 11.38
N GLY A 22 -5.46 10.87 10.36
CA GLY A 22 -4.28 11.72 10.31
C GLY A 22 -2.95 10.95 10.38
N ASP A 23 -1.85 11.70 10.40
CA ASP A 23 -0.49 11.13 10.43
C ASP A 23 -0.16 10.44 11.76
N ALA A 24 -0.68 10.95 12.86
CA ALA A 24 -0.46 10.37 14.19
C ALA A 24 -1.03 8.95 14.28
N GLY A 25 -2.27 8.75 13.82
CA GLY A 25 -2.91 7.45 13.82
C GLY A 25 -2.24 6.45 12.88
N SER A 26 -1.87 6.86 11.67
CA SER A 26 -1.20 5.98 10.70
C SER A 26 0.18 5.52 11.20
N ARG A 27 0.94 6.39 11.85
CA ARG A 27 2.24 6.04 12.48
C ARG A 27 2.07 5.10 13.67
N MET A 28 1.05 5.33 14.51
CA MET A 28 0.72 4.43 15.62
C MET A 28 0.43 3.01 15.10
N PHE A 29 -0.34 2.88 14.02
CA PHE A 29 -0.61 1.58 13.40
C PHE A 29 0.63 0.90 12.87
N GLY A 30 1.49 1.63 12.16
CA GLY A 30 2.76 1.10 11.69
C GLY A 30 3.63 0.58 12.85
N MET A 31 3.68 1.32 13.95
CA MET A 31 4.41 0.92 15.14
C MET A 31 3.83 -0.35 15.79
N VAL A 32 2.51 -0.42 15.96
CA VAL A 32 1.85 -1.61 16.54
C VAL A 32 2.09 -2.85 15.69
N ILE A 33 1.96 -2.76 14.36
CA ILE A 33 2.25 -3.87 13.44
C ILE A 33 3.72 -4.28 13.54
N GLY A 34 4.64 -3.31 13.57
CA GLY A 34 6.07 -3.56 13.70
C GLY A 34 6.43 -4.27 15.01
N VAL A 35 5.92 -3.78 16.14
CA VAL A 35 6.14 -4.40 17.47
C VAL A 35 5.54 -5.81 17.52
N ALA A 36 4.32 -5.99 16.99
CA ALA A 36 3.69 -7.30 16.93
C ALA A 36 4.51 -8.30 16.10
N ALA A 37 5.06 -7.88 14.95
CA ALA A 37 5.92 -8.71 14.13
C ALA A 37 7.24 -9.06 14.82
N LEU A 38 7.86 -8.13 15.53
CA LEU A 38 9.05 -8.38 16.33
C LEU A 38 8.76 -9.35 17.47
N ALA A 39 7.62 -9.22 18.14
CA ALA A 39 7.19 -10.11 19.22
C ALA A 39 6.96 -11.56 18.75
N THR A 40 6.61 -11.78 17.47
CA THR A 40 6.51 -13.15 16.91
C THR A 40 7.86 -13.78 16.61
N GLY A 41 8.95 -13.04 16.68
CA GLY A 41 10.29 -13.51 16.30
C GLY A 41 10.47 -13.76 14.80
N ASN A 42 9.46 -13.48 13.98
CA ASN A 42 9.49 -13.72 12.54
C ASN A 42 8.92 -12.53 11.76
N LEU A 43 9.80 -11.69 11.25
CA LEU A 43 9.42 -10.52 10.46
C LEU A 43 8.65 -10.87 9.18
N CYS A 44 8.84 -12.08 8.64
CA CYS A 44 8.11 -12.52 7.45
C CYS A 44 6.60 -12.68 7.70
N VAL A 45 6.16 -12.72 8.96
CA VAL A 45 4.72 -12.74 9.30
C VAL A 45 3.99 -11.52 8.71
N ILE A 46 4.64 -10.35 8.61
CA ILE A 46 4.04 -9.16 7.98
C ILE A 46 3.68 -9.42 6.52
N LEU A 47 4.52 -10.16 5.78
CA LEU A 47 4.27 -10.50 4.37
C LEU A 47 3.02 -11.37 4.21
N VAL A 48 2.72 -12.19 5.21
CA VAL A 48 1.55 -13.08 5.22
C VAL A 48 0.30 -12.33 5.69
N VAL A 49 0.42 -11.56 6.78
CA VAL A 49 -0.73 -10.93 7.44
C VAL A 49 -1.18 -9.65 6.75
N ALA A 50 -0.26 -8.90 6.15
CA ALA A 50 -0.55 -7.59 5.59
C ALA A 50 -0.04 -7.38 4.15
N PRO A 51 -0.19 -8.35 3.21
CA PRO A 51 0.33 -8.21 1.85
C PRO A 51 -0.26 -7.00 1.12
N MET A 52 -1.55 -6.69 1.31
CA MET A 52 -2.17 -5.55 0.65
C MET A 52 -1.65 -4.20 1.13
N ILE A 53 -1.30 -4.08 2.41
CA ILE A 53 -0.66 -2.87 2.95
C ILE A 53 0.73 -2.71 2.35
N LEU A 54 1.50 -3.81 2.25
CA LEU A 54 2.84 -3.79 1.65
C LEU A 54 2.81 -3.46 0.16
N VAL A 55 1.88 -4.04 -0.59
CA VAL A 55 1.72 -3.73 -2.02
C VAL A 55 1.29 -2.28 -2.22
N ASN A 56 0.29 -1.82 -1.46
CA ASN A 56 -0.24 -0.46 -1.62
C ASN A 56 0.77 0.63 -1.22
N GLY A 57 1.44 0.46 -0.09
CA GLY A 57 2.43 1.43 0.43
C GLY A 57 3.85 1.17 -0.07
N GLY A 58 4.30 -0.09 -0.05
CA GLY A 58 5.66 -0.49 -0.40
C GLY A 58 6.02 -0.18 -1.84
N LEU A 59 5.16 -0.50 -2.81
CA LEU A 59 5.41 -0.17 -4.21
C LEU A 59 5.51 1.35 -4.44
N GLY A 60 4.75 2.14 -3.69
CA GLY A 60 4.86 3.60 -3.71
C GLY A 60 6.23 4.09 -3.23
N LEU A 61 6.70 3.53 -2.11
CA LEU A 61 8.03 3.84 -1.56
C LEU A 61 9.15 3.42 -2.50
N VAL A 62 9.09 2.22 -3.08
CA VAL A 62 10.06 1.74 -4.06
C VAL A 62 10.12 2.68 -5.27
N LYS A 63 8.96 3.06 -5.81
CA LYS A 63 8.90 4.04 -6.91
C LYS A 63 9.57 5.36 -6.55
N LEU A 64 9.28 5.91 -5.38
CA LEU A 64 9.88 7.16 -4.90
C LEU A 64 11.40 7.01 -4.71
N ALA A 65 11.86 5.88 -4.15
CA ALA A 65 13.29 5.62 -3.98
C ALA A 65 14.02 5.53 -5.33
N VAL A 66 13.46 4.79 -6.28
CA VAL A 66 14.02 4.68 -7.64
C VAL A 66 14.07 6.04 -8.32
N LEU A 67 13.01 6.84 -8.25
CA LEU A 67 12.99 8.19 -8.81
C LEU A 67 14.03 9.10 -8.15
N ARG A 68 14.24 8.96 -6.84
CA ARG A 68 15.24 9.73 -6.11
C ARG A 68 16.67 9.35 -6.51
N ILE A 69 16.94 8.05 -6.64
CA ILE A 69 18.25 7.53 -7.08
C ILE A 69 18.53 8.00 -8.51
N LEU A 70 17.58 7.87 -9.44
CA LEU A 70 17.73 8.31 -10.81
C LEU A 70 17.97 9.81 -10.92
N ARG A 71 17.31 10.61 -10.06
CA ARG A 71 17.55 12.06 -9.98
C ARG A 71 18.96 12.38 -9.52
N LEU A 72 19.47 11.68 -8.52
CA LEU A 72 20.83 11.86 -8.01
C LEU A 72 21.88 11.41 -9.01
N ALA A 73 21.57 10.39 -9.83
CA ALA A 73 22.44 9.90 -10.91
C ALA A 73 22.41 10.79 -12.17
N GLY A 74 21.68 11.92 -12.16
CA GLY A 74 21.62 12.87 -13.28
C GLY A 74 20.84 12.36 -14.50
N HIS A 75 20.09 11.26 -14.38
CA HIS A 75 19.32 10.73 -15.51
C HIS A 75 18.04 11.56 -15.75
N PRO A 76 17.78 12.03 -16.99
CA PRO A 76 16.62 12.85 -17.34
C PRO A 76 15.30 12.07 -17.39
N VAL A 77 15.18 10.98 -16.65
CA VAL A 77 13.98 10.09 -16.67
C VAL A 77 12.74 10.77 -16.08
N LEU A 78 12.88 11.97 -15.50
CA LEU A 78 11.86 12.52 -14.62
C LEU A 78 10.73 13.31 -15.26
N ARG A 79 10.95 13.89 -16.42
CA ARG A 79 9.89 14.50 -17.25
C ARG A 79 10.39 14.58 -18.69
N PRO A 80 9.58 14.16 -19.68
CA PRO A 80 9.89 14.52 -21.07
C PRO A 80 9.95 16.05 -21.16
N ALA A 81 10.94 16.56 -21.88
CA ALA A 81 10.99 17.98 -22.19
C ALA A 81 9.71 18.39 -22.95
N PRO A 82 9.27 19.65 -22.84
CA PRO A 82 8.11 20.11 -23.58
C PRO A 82 8.31 19.85 -25.09
N GLY A 83 7.52 18.91 -25.64
CA GLY A 83 7.61 18.50 -27.07
C GLY A 83 8.26 17.14 -27.34
N GLU A 84 8.86 16.48 -26.34
CA GLU A 84 9.41 15.13 -26.53
C GLU A 84 8.38 14.04 -26.21
N THR A 85 8.36 13.01 -27.06
CA THR A 85 7.50 11.83 -26.81
C THR A 85 8.08 11.00 -25.66
N PRO A 86 7.28 10.66 -24.63
CA PRO A 86 7.78 9.93 -23.48
C PRO A 86 8.29 8.55 -23.88
N THR A 87 9.45 8.19 -23.42
CA THR A 87 10.07 6.87 -23.62
C THR A 87 9.17 5.77 -23.02
N ARG A 88 9.25 4.52 -23.54
CA ARG A 88 8.44 3.39 -23.05
C ARG A 88 8.56 3.20 -21.51
N LEU A 89 9.75 3.37 -20.97
CA LEU A 89 10.00 3.32 -19.53
C LEU A 89 9.29 4.46 -18.77
N GLN A 90 9.32 5.67 -19.30
CA GLN A 90 8.59 6.81 -18.73
C GLN A 90 7.08 6.56 -18.73
N ARG A 91 6.52 6.03 -19.83
CA ARG A 91 5.10 5.67 -19.91
C ARG A 91 4.72 4.64 -18.86
N LEU A 92 5.49 3.57 -18.68
CA LEU A 92 5.27 2.55 -17.66
C LEU A 92 5.35 3.14 -16.24
N PHE A 93 6.37 3.95 -15.97
CA PHE A 93 6.55 4.57 -14.65
C PHE A 93 5.45 5.57 -14.28
N PHE A 94 4.94 6.31 -15.26
CA PHE A 94 3.89 7.31 -15.03
C PHE A 94 2.47 6.76 -15.24
N SER A 95 2.31 5.60 -15.90
CA SER A 95 1.02 4.94 -16.10
C SER A 95 0.39 4.47 -14.78
N VAL A 96 1.20 3.97 -13.86
CA VAL A 96 0.70 3.51 -12.55
C VAL A 96 0.90 4.61 -11.52
N THR A 97 -0.21 5.15 -11.03
CA THR A 97 -0.21 6.14 -9.95
C THR A 97 -0.12 5.40 -8.61
N PHE A 98 0.85 5.74 -7.78
CA PHE A 98 0.94 5.22 -6.42
C PHE A 98 0.55 6.30 -5.41
N PRO A 99 -0.08 5.91 -4.32
CA PRO A 99 -0.45 4.57 -3.87
C PRO A 99 -1.47 3.86 -4.76
N LEU A 100 -1.50 2.52 -4.75
CA LEU A 100 -2.33 1.71 -5.65
C LEU A 100 -3.83 2.05 -5.53
N HIS A 101 -4.33 2.36 -4.34
CA HIS A 101 -5.71 2.78 -4.13
C HIS A 101 -6.06 4.07 -4.89
N ASP A 102 -5.13 5.00 -5.04
CA ASP A 102 -5.30 6.23 -5.82
C ASP A 102 -5.39 5.92 -7.31
N HIS A 103 -4.61 4.97 -7.79
CA HIS A 103 -4.71 4.48 -9.17
C HIS A 103 -6.08 3.86 -9.44
N CYS A 104 -6.58 3.01 -8.53
CA CYS A 104 -7.91 2.43 -8.65
C CYS A 104 -9.02 3.48 -8.69
N ARG A 105 -8.90 4.55 -7.89
CA ARG A 105 -9.88 5.64 -7.90
C ARG A 105 -9.81 6.52 -9.15
N LYS A 106 -8.60 6.90 -9.58
CA LYS A 106 -8.39 7.86 -10.67
C LYS A 106 -8.52 7.21 -12.05
N THR A 107 -7.97 6.02 -12.23
CA THR A 107 -7.90 5.32 -13.54
C THR A 107 -9.07 4.37 -13.72
N LEU A 108 -9.39 3.55 -12.72
CA LEU A 108 -10.49 2.59 -12.79
C LEU A 108 -11.83 3.19 -12.34
N LYS A 109 -11.84 4.45 -11.87
CA LYS A 109 -13.03 5.19 -11.40
C LYS A 109 -13.82 4.43 -10.31
N TRP A 110 -13.12 3.64 -9.48
CA TRP A 110 -13.75 2.94 -8.37
C TRP A 110 -14.14 3.91 -7.27
N SER A 111 -15.30 3.69 -6.65
CA SER A 111 -15.68 4.44 -5.44
C SER A 111 -14.75 4.08 -4.28
N GLY A 112 -14.63 4.97 -3.30
CA GLY A 112 -13.81 4.71 -2.11
C GLY A 112 -14.20 3.41 -1.39
N GLN A 113 -15.50 3.13 -1.30
CA GLN A 113 -16.03 1.90 -0.71
C GLN A 113 -15.64 0.65 -1.51
N GLN A 114 -15.71 0.69 -2.84
CA GLN A 114 -15.30 -0.42 -3.69
C GLN A 114 -13.82 -0.75 -3.54
N VAL A 115 -12.97 0.27 -3.40
CA VAL A 115 -11.53 0.07 -3.15
C VAL A 115 -11.32 -0.65 -1.83
N VAL A 116 -11.93 -0.19 -0.74
CA VAL A 116 -11.79 -0.80 0.59
C VAL A 116 -12.27 -2.24 0.59
N ILE A 117 -13.50 -2.51 0.09
CA ILE A 117 -14.08 -3.86 0.08
C ILE A 117 -13.24 -4.82 -0.77
N ARG A 118 -12.83 -4.40 -1.97
CA ARG A 118 -12.02 -5.24 -2.86
C ARG A 118 -10.64 -5.54 -2.28
N PHE A 119 -10.00 -4.55 -1.63
CA PHE A 119 -8.72 -4.77 -0.96
C PHE A 119 -8.84 -5.69 0.24
N LEU A 120 -9.92 -5.59 1.03
CA LEU A 120 -10.22 -6.52 2.12
C LEU A 120 -10.47 -7.94 1.61
N LEU A 121 -11.23 -8.10 0.52
CA LEU A 121 -11.47 -9.41 -0.08
C LEU A 121 -10.18 -10.03 -0.62
N LEU A 122 -9.35 -9.25 -1.31
CA LEU A 122 -8.03 -9.71 -1.77
C LEU A 122 -7.13 -10.10 -0.59
N GLN A 123 -7.14 -9.31 0.48
CA GLN A 123 -6.40 -9.61 1.71
C GLN A 123 -6.88 -10.93 2.33
N ALA A 124 -8.19 -11.11 2.47
CA ALA A 124 -8.79 -12.32 3.03
C ALA A 124 -8.50 -13.56 2.18
N LEU A 125 -8.44 -13.42 0.85
CA LEU A 125 -8.10 -14.50 -0.06
C LEU A 125 -6.61 -14.86 -0.02
N LEU A 126 -5.74 -13.84 0.04
CA LEU A 126 -4.29 -14.04 0.05
C LEU A 126 -3.78 -14.61 1.37
N LEU A 127 -4.40 -14.24 2.49
CA LEU A 127 -3.96 -14.65 3.81
C LEU A 127 -3.84 -16.16 3.99
N PRO A 128 -4.84 -17.01 3.71
CA PRO A 128 -4.73 -18.45 3.86
C PRO A 128 -3.71 -19.07 2.87
N VAL A 129 -3.63 -18.55 1.65
CA VAL A 129 -2.68 -19.03 0.64
C VAL A 129 -1.23 -18.78 1.09
N LEU A 130 -0.93 -17.56 1.50
CA LEU A 130 0.39 -17.20 1.97
C LEU A 130 0.75 -17.91 3.28
N PHE A 131 -0.23 -18.07 4.18
CA PHE A 131 -0.04 -18.81 5.42
C PHE A 131 0.36 -20.27 5.16
N LEU A 132 -0.33 -20.97 4.25
CA LEU A 132 0.01 -22.32 3.85
C LEU A 132 1.39 -22.42 3.19
N LEU A 133 1.72 -21.48 2.31
CA LEU A 133 3.05 -21.43 1.67
C LEU A 133 4.17 -21.24 2.70
N PHE A 134 4.02 -20.33 3.65
CA PHE A 134 5.05 -20.04 4.65
C PHE A 134 5.16 -21.12 5.72
N ILE A 135 4.10 -21.84 6.08
CA ILE A 135 4.14 -22.96 7.01
C ILE A 135 4.73 -24.22 6.35
N LYS A 136 4.42 -24.46 5.07
CA LYS A 136 4.90 -25.65 4.37
C LYS A 136 6.39 -25.60 4.01
N VAL A 137 6.99 -24.42 4.05
CA VAL A 137 8.44 -24.20 3.78
C VAL A 137 9.28 -24.36 5.04
N ARG A 138 8.69 -24.65 6.20
CA ARG A 138 9.37 -24.93 7.45
C ARG A 138 9.23 -26.42 7.75
#